data_6eda29e2d2f9f887c0ccfd7919aa2f2b
#
_entry.id   6eda29e2d2f9f887c0ccfd7919aa2f2b
#
_cell.length_a   1.000
_cell.length_b   1.000
_cell.length_c   1.000
_cell.angle_alpha   90.00
_cell.angle_beta   90.00
_cell.angle_gamma   90.00
#
_symmetry.space_group_name_H-M   'P 1'
#
loop_
_entity.id
_entity.type
_entity.pdbx_description
1 polymer ?
#
loop_
_entity_poly.entity_id
_entity_poly.type
_entity_poly.pdbx_seq_one_letter_code
_entity_poly.pdbx_strand_id
1 'polypeptide(L)'
;MRSHWLVLAILFASACSGVPQREEAPRAAVDADWAQVPEGTVWGEVTAVDIDSHGHVFVLQRASRVWQEPFPAEPIAEPVVFMFARDGKLVASWGAGETVMPHGLSVDAEDKVWITDVQREQVLRFAHDGTLEMTLGERGVSGSDQKHFGRPADVAFAGEQVFIADGYGNSRVIVFDREGHYLRQWGREGAGKDGVALPHSIAVEGGRVYVSDRENARIKIYSEAGELLETIATPGYPYAVKPLEQGGFASLEARDAQDRNGAIVRLWRSDGRLERVLDARGPGETKGHDFAIAEDGTSYIADVEGLRVLTFALDPSR
;
A
#
# COMPACT_ATOMS: atom_id res chain seq x y z
N MET A 1 74.00 -40.26 4.13
CA MET A 1 73.02 -39.49 3.41
C MET A 1 71.73 -39.48 4.22
N ARG A 2 71.44 -38.41 4.93
CA ARG A 2 70.21 -38.27 5.73
C ARG A 2 69.33 -37.22 5.06
N SER A 3 68.19 -37.64 4.49
CA SER A 3 67.20 -36.79 3.83
C SER A 3 66.35 -36.12 4.91
N HIS A 4 66.33 -34.80 4.91
CA HIS A 4 65.45 -34.00 5.75
C HIS A 4 64.17 -33.69 4.93
N TRP A 5 63.04 -34.16 5.41
CA TRP A 5 61.71 -33.76 4.89
C TRP A 5 61.26 -32.53 5.64
N LEU A 6 61.07 -31.43 4.91
CA LEU A 6 60.46 -30.21 5.44
C LEU A 6 58.94 -30.39 5.35
N VAL A 7 58.26 -30.41 6.48
CA VAL A 7 56.77 -30.37 6.53
C VAL A 7 56.36 -28.93 6.54
N LEU A 8 55.72 -28.50 5.44
CA LEU A 8 55.11 -27.18 5.30
C LEU A 8 53.74 -27.23 5.93
N ALA A 9 53.54 -26.62 7.11
CA ALA A 9 52.24 -26.45 7.72
C ALA A 9 51.49 -25.29 7.04
N ILE A 10 50.47 -25.59 6.26
CA ILE A 10 49.57 -24.57 5.70
C ILE A 10 48.53 -24.23 6.78
N LEU A 11 48.67 -23.05 7.37
CA LEU A 11 47.64 -22.45 8.22
C LEU A 11 46.46 -21.99 7.35
N PHE A 12 45.36 -22.72 7.39
CA PHE A 12 44.10 -22.23 6.88
C PHE A 12 43.56 -21.17 7.86
N ALA A 13 43.67 -19.90 7.49
CA ALA A 13 42.93 -18.84 8.14
C ALA A 13 41.47 -19.01 7.76
N SER A 14 40.66 -19.48 8.70
CA SER A 14 39.19 -19.52 8.58
C SER A 14 38.69 -18.07 8.61
N ALA A 15 38.45 -17.50 7.45
CA ALA A 15 37.70 -16.25 7.36
C ALA A 15 36.28 -16.55 7.82
N CYS A 16 35.98 -16.23 9.09
CA CYS A 16 34.60 -16.07 9.52
C CYS A 16 33.99 -14.95 8.67
N SER A 17 33.27 -15.32 7.62
CA SER A 17 32.33 -14.44 6.93
C SER A 17 31.24 -14.11 7.96
N GLY A 18 31.43 -13.00 8.68
CA GLY A 18 30.39 -12.41 9.51
C GLY A 18 29.21 -12.14 8.58
N VAL A 19 28.10 -12.84 8.81
CA VAL A 19 26.80 -12.44 8.26
C VAL A 19 26.65 -10.98 8.69
N PRO A 20 26.45 -10.01 7.76
CA PRO A 20 26.28 -8.63 8.15
C PRO A 20 25.14 -8.58 9.17
N GLN A 21 25.44 -8.13 10.38
CA GLN A 21 24.42 -7.88 11.39
C GLN A 21 23.45 -6.87 10.75
N ARG A 22 22.22 -7.27 10.67
CA ARG A 22 21.11 -6.42 10.21
C ARG A 22 21.10 -5.22 11.13
N GLU A 23 21.38 -4.04 10.60
CA GLU A 23 21.15 -2.80 11.33
C GLU A 23 19.65 -2.77 11.61
N GLU A 24 19.25 -3.02 12.87
CA GLU A 24 17.85 -3.00 13.25
C GLU A 24 17.33 -1.58 13.02
N ALA A 25 16.31 -1.44 12.20
CA ALA A 25 15.67 -0.16 11.99
C ALA A 25 15.17 0.40 13.34
N PRO A 26 15.40 1.68 13.62
CA PRO A 26 14.92 2.29 14.86
C PRO A 26 13.39 2.15 14.93
N ARG A 27 12.89 1.74 16.11
CA ARG A 27 11.46 1.61 16.37
C ARG A 27 10.82 2.99 16.44
N ALA A 28 9.72 3.16 15.69
CA ALA A 28 8.86 4.31 15.86
C ALA A 28 8.09 4.21 17.19
N ALA A 29 7.78 5.36 17.78
CA ALA A 29 6.85 5.45 18.91
C ALA A 29 5.43 5.36 18.35
N VAL A 30 4.87 4.15 18.32
CA VAL A 30 3.59 3.85 17.70
C VAL A 30 2.47 3.91 18.74
N ASP A 31 1.38 4.64 18.44
CA ASP A 31 0.09 4.54 19.13
C ASP A 31 -0.80 3.54 18.37
N ALA A 32 -1.22 2.49 19.05
CA ALA A 32 -2.05 1.43 18.50
C ALA A 32 -3.54 1.56 18.92
N ASP A 33 -3.85 2.50 19.79
CA ASP A 33 -5.18 2.74 20.35
C ASP A 33 -5.81 4.04 19.84
N TRP A 34 -5.21 4.64 18.80
CA TRP A 34 -5.64 5.91 18.23
C TRP A 34 -7.11 5.89 17.77
N ALA A 35 -7.55 4.86 17.03
CA ALA A 35 -8.91 4.78 16.49
C ALA A 35 -9.92 4.42 17.62
N GLN A 36 -10.74 5.40 18.02
CA GLN A 36 -11.76 5.22 19.05
C GLN A 36 -13.03 4.62 18.43
N VAL A 37 -12.99 3.31 18.21
CA VAL A 37 -14.10 2.56 17.62
C VAL A 37 -15.17 2.33 18.69
N PRO A 38 -16.47 2.69 18.46
CA PRO A 38 -17.54 2.47 19.42
C PRO A 38 -17.73 1.00 19.78
N GLU A 39 -18.06 0.74 21.03
CA GLU A 39 -18.39 -0.61 21.52
C GLU A 39 -19.54 -1.23 20.69
N GLY A 40 -19.40 -2.51 20.36
CA GLY A 40 -20.38 -3.25 19.53
C GLY A 40 -20.20 -3.06 18.01
N THR A 41 -19.25 -2.24 17.56
CA THR A 41 -18.91 -2.16 16.14
C THR A 41 -18.25 -3.47 15.68
N VAL A 42 -18.70 -4.01 14.56
CA VAL A 42 -17.99 -5.11 13.87
C VAL A 42 -16.79 -4.51 13.17
N TRP A 43 -15.61 -4.73 13.74
CA TRP A 43 -14.34 -4.20 13.27
C TRP A 43 -13.42 -5.34 12.89
N GLY A 44 -12.88 -5.31 11.68
CA GLY A 44 -12.11 -6.40 11.10
C GLY A 44 -10.79 -5.96 10.46
N GLU A 45 -10.38 -6.67 9.42
CA GLU A 45 -9.16 -6.36 8.68
C GLU A 45 -9.17 -4.93 8.16
N VAL A 46 -8.24 -4.09 8.66
CA VAL A 46 -8.06 -2.70 8.22
C VAL A 46 -7.13 -2.70 7.01
N THR A 47 -7.64 -2.30 5.85
CA THR A 47 -6.94 -2.50 4.58
C THR A 47 -6.41 -1.24 3.93
N ALA A 48 -7.03 -0.09 4.19
CA ALA A 48 -6.55 1.17 3.64
C ALA A 48 -6.83 2.34 4.57
N VAL A 49 -6.05 3.40 4.40
CA VAL A 49 -6.18 4.67 5.10
C VAL A 49 -5.78 5.81 4.19
N ASP A 50 -6.59 6.89 4.19
CA ASP A 50 -6.26 8.14 3.50
C ASP A 50 -6.83 9.33 4.25
N ILE A 51 -6.49 10.56 3.84
CA ILE A 51 -6.80 11.80 4.55
C ILE A 51 -7.46 12.78 3.58
N ASP A 52 -8.58 13.38 4.00
CA ASP A 52 -9.25 14.42 3.22
C ASP A 52 -8.61 15.82 3.39
N SER A 53 -9.09 16.80 2.63
CA SER A 53 -8.62 18.20 2.69
C SER A 53 -8.91 18.88 4.02
N HIS A 54 -9.81 18.33 4.84
CA HIS A 54 -10.19 18.82 6.17
C HIS A 54 -9.36 18.17 7.29
N GLY A 55 -8.55 17.15 6.95
CA GLY A 55 -7.73 16.38 7.87
C GLY A 55 -8.49 15.26 8.59
N HIS A 56 -9.67 14.85 8.10
CA HIS A 56 -10.28 13.62 8.57
C HIS A 56 -9.52 12.41 8.00
N VAL A 57 -9.42 11.38 8.81
CA VAL A 57 -8.75 10.13 8.43
C VAL A 57 -9.81 9.10 8.07
N PHE A 58 -9.83 8.71 6.79
CA PHE A 58 -10.69 7.67 6.27
C PHE A 58 -10.01 6.32 6.43
N VAL A 59 -10.73 5.36 6.96
CA VAL A 59 -10.24 3.99 7.21
C VAL A 59 -11.18 3.00 6.55
N LEU A 60 -10.63 2.14 5.70
CA LEU A 60 -11.34 1.03 5.07
C LEU A 60 -11.10 -0.24 5.86
N GLN A 61 -12.17 -0.95 6.22
CA GLN A 61 -12.09 -2.22 6.93
C GLN A 61 -13.10 -3.23 6.36
N ARG A 62 -12.94 -4.49 6.69
CA ARG A 62 -13.71 -5.60 6.11
C ARG A 62 -14.75 -6.20 7.04
N ALA A 63 -15.05 -5.57 8.17
CA ALA A 63 -15.98 -6.09 9.18
C ALA A 63 -15.65 -7.55 9.55
N SER A 64 -16.61 -8.44 9.43
CA SER A 64 -16.42 -9.87 9.69
C SER A 64 -15.71 -10.64 8.55
N ARG A 65 -15.38 -9.96 7.44
CA ARG A 65 -14.78 -10.58 6.25
C ARG A 65 -13.27 -10.70 6.41
N VAL A 66 -12.71 -11.87 6.08
CA VAL A 66 -11.26 -12.12 6.07
C VAL A 66 -10.79 -12.47 4.66
N TRP A 67 -9.51 -12.23 4.38
CA TRP A 67 -8.88 -12.57 3.11
C TRP A 67 -8.66 -14.08 3.01
N GLN A 68 -9.71 -14.81 2.62
CA GLN A 68 -9.66 -16.25 2.39
C GLN A 68 -10.50 -16.63 1.17
N GLU A 69 -9.87 -17.21 0.18
CA GLU A 69 -10.57 -17.70 -1.01
C GLU A 69 -11.22 -19.09 -0.79
N PRO A 70 -12.36 -19.39 -1.43
CA PRO A 70 -13.11 -18.49 -2.30
C PRO A 70 -13.82 -17.39 -1.49
N PHE A 71 -13.76 -16.15 -2.02
CA PHE A 71 -14.47 -15.04 -1.38
C PHE A 71 -15.98 -15.24 -1.48
N PRO A 72 -16.76 -14.86 -0.47
CA PRO A 72 -18.22 -14.84 -0.53
C PRO A 72 -18.71 -13.90 -1.64
N ALA A 73 -19.89 -14.14 -2.16
CA ALA A 73 -20.52 -13.30 -3.20
C ALA A 73 -21.38 -12.17 -2.63
N GLU A 74 -21.83 -12.33 -1.39
CA GLU A 74 -22.73 -11.39 -0.73
C GLU A 74 -21.96 -10.14 -0.27
N PRO A 75 -22.56 -8.95 -0.40
CA PRO A 75 -22.00 -7.73 0.16
C PRO A 75 -21.81 -7.80 1.69
N ILE A 76 -20.88 -7.02 2.19
CA ILE A 76 -20.69 -6.81 3.64
C ILE A 76 -21.88 -5.99 4.15
N ALA A 77 -22.59 -6.51 5.15
CA ALA A 77 -23.79 -5.87 5.67
C ALA A 77 -23.49 -4.68 6.60
N GLU A 78 -22.32 -4.65 7.19
CA GLU A 78 -21.86 -3.62 8.11
C GLU A 78 -21.16 -2.47 7.38
N PRO A 79 -21.03 -1.28 8.00
CA PRO A 79 -20.20 -0.20 7.47
C PRO A 79 -18.75 -0.64 7.26
N VAL A 80 -18.17 -0.28 6.13
CA VAL A 80 -16.77 -0.61 5.77
C VAL A 80 -15.86 0.60 5.78
N VAL A 81 -16.39 1.81 5.65
CA VAL A 81 -15.65 3.07 5.73
C VAL A 81 -15.95 3.76 7.04
N PHE A 82 -14.91 4.16 7.74
CA PHE A 82 -14.96 4.92 8.97
C PHE A 82 -14.15 6.20 8.80
N MET A 83 -14.77 7.35 9.06
CA MET A 83 -14.14 8.65 9.04
C MET A 83 -13.89 9.10 10.47
N PHE A 84 -12.62 9.34 10.81
CA PHE A 84 -12.19 9.80 12.13
C PHE A 84 -11.68 11.23 12.07
N ALA A 85 -11.86 11.98 13.15
CA ALA A 85 -11.12 13.20 13.40
C ALA A 85 -9.65 12.88 13.70
N ARG A 86 -8.75 13.87 13.62
CA ARG A 86 -7.30 13.69 13.90
C ARG A 86 -7.01 13.13 15.30
N ASP A 87 -7.89 13.38 16.26
CA ASP A 87 -7.78 12.86 17.64
C ASP A 87 -8.32 11.43 17.80
N GLY A 88 -8.66 10.75 16.71
CA GLY A 88 -9.14 9.37 16.67
C GLY A 88 -10.62 9.20 17.00
N LYS A 89 -11.38 10.28 17.23
CA LYS A 89 -12.82 10.18 17.44
C LYS A 89 -13.56 9.89 16.14
N LEU A 90 -14.46 8.92 16.16
CA LEU A 90 -15.32 8.61 15.05
C LEU A 90 -16.26 9.78 14.73
N VAL A 91 -16.26 10.21 13.47
CA VAL A 91 -17.14 11.27 12.91
C VAL A 91 -18.32 10.65 12.17
N ALA A 92 -18.04 9.68 11.28
CA ALA A 92 -19.07 8.99 10.48
C ALA A 92 -18.62 7.58 10.10
N SER A 93 -19.58 6.73 9.73
CA SER A 93 -19.31 5.43 9.10
C SER A 93 -20.41 5.10 8.08
N TRP A 94 -20.02 4.47 6.96
CA TRP A 94 -20.92 4.17 5.85
C TRP A 94 -20.37 3.02 4.97
N GLY A 95 -21.07 2.73 3.84
CA GLY A 95 -20.66 1.71 2.87
C GLY A 95 -21.23 0.32 3.14
N ALA A 96 -22.20 0.18 4.06
CA ALA A 96 -22.92 -1.06 4.29
C ALA A 96 -23.67 -1.52 3.04
N GLY A 97 -23.48 -2.77 2.61
CA GLY A 97 -24.12 -3.34 1.42
C GLY A 97 -23.45 -2.98 0.09
N GLU A 98 -22.45 -2.11 0.08
CA GLU A 98 -21.84 -1.59 -1.15
C GLU A 98 -20.61 -2.39 -1.60
N THR A 99 -19.94 -3.08 -0.74
CA THR A 99 -18.70 -3.81 -1.05
C THR A 99 -18.81 -5.29 -0.74
N VAL A 100 -17.95 -6.11 -1.36
CA VAL A 100 -17.85 -7.56 -1.11
C VAL A 100 -16.49 -7.90 -0.51
N MET A 101 -15.41 -7.45 -1.14
CA MET A 101 -14.03 -7.64 -0.68
C MET A 101 -13.24 -6.35 -0.94
N PRO A 102 -13.50 -5.27 -0.19
CA PRO A 102 -12.84 -4.00 -0.39
C PRO A 102 -11.35 -4.11 -0.09
N HIS A 103 -10.52 -3.37 -0.85
CA HIS A 103 -9.06 -3.50 -0.78
C HIS A 103 -8.33 -2.17 -0.58
N GLY A 104 -8.42 -1.24 -1.52
CA GLY A 104 -7.81 0.08 -1.47
C GLY A 104 -8.85 1.18 -1.25
N LEU A 105 -8.45 2.26 -0.61
CA LEU A 105 -9.22 3.49 -0.46
C LEU A 105 -8.31 4.68 -0.71
N SER A 106 -8.78 5.64 -1.52
CA SER A 106 -8.08 6.91 -1.75
C SER A 106 -9.10 8.05 -1.79
N VAL A 107 -8.70 9.21 -1.26
CA VAL A 107 -9.50 10.44 -1.26
C VAL A 107 -8.92 11.39 -2.30
N ASP A 108 -9.75 11.90 -3.21
CA ASP A 108 -9.30 12.83 -4.24
C ASP A 108 -9.36 14.30 -3.76
N ALA A 109 -8.84 15.22 -4.59
CA ALA A 109 -8.79 16.65 -4.26
C ALA A 109 -10.16 17.33 -4.09
N GLU A 110 -11.25 16.65 -4.45
CA GLU A 110 -12.64 17.09 -4.26
C GLU A 110 -13.29 16.39 -3.07
N ASP A 111 -12.49 15.73 -2.23
CA ASP A 111 -12.91 14.92 -1.09
C ASP A 111 -13.86 13.76 -1.47
N LYS A 112 -13.78 13.27 -2.72
CA LYS A 112 -14.48 12.06 -3.13
C LYS A 112 -13.67 10.84 -2.68
N VAL A 113 -14.37 9.83 -2.19
CA VAL A 113 -13.75 8.59 -1.68
C VAL A 113 -13.86 7.50 -2.74
N TRP A 114 -12.72 6.98 -3.16
CA TRP A 114 -12.63 5.92 -4.15
C TRP A 114 -12.23 4.61 -3.47
N ILE A 115 -12.93 3.53 -3.80
CA ILE A 115 -12.70 2.21 -3.21
C ILE A 115 -12.52 1.19 -4.31
N THR A 116 -11.46 0.38 -4.24
CA THR A 116 -11.32 -0.81 -5.06
C THR A 116 -11.94 -2.01 -4.36
N ASP A 117 -12.63 -2.86 -5.11
CA ASP A 117 -13.20 -4.11 -4.59
C ASP A 117 -12.77 -5.28 -5.47
N VAL A 118 -11.92 -6.14 -4.93
CA VAL A 118 -11.29 -7.24 -5.69
C VAL A 118 -12.28 -8.35 -6.07
N GLN A 119 -13.35 -8.54 -5.31
CA GLN A 119 -14.38 -9.56 -5.63
C GLN A 119 -15.47 -9.01 -6.53
N ARG A 120 -15.76 -7.72 -6.43
CA ARG A 120 -16.67 -7.06 -7.36
C ARG A 120 -16.05 -6.82 -8.75
N GLU A 121 -14.70 -6.88 -8.86
CA GLU A 121 -13.94 -6.49 -10.06
C GLU A 121 -14.26 -5.03 -10.46
N GLN A 122 -14.40 -4.14 -9.46
CA GLN A 122 -14.88 -2.78 -9.64
C GLN A 122 -14.07 -1.76 -8.84
N VAL A 123 -14.14 -0.51 -9.34
CA VAL A 123 -13.74 0.68 -8.59
C VAL A 123 -14.98 1.54 -8.39
N LEU A 124 -15.21 1.95 -7.14
CA LEU A 124 -16.40 2.68 -6.71
C LEU A 124 -16.00 4.08 -6.27
N ARG A 125 -16.70 5.12 -6.72
CA ARG A 125 -16.56 6.49 -6.24
C ARG A 125 -17.76 6.90 -5.42
N PHE A 126 -17.51 7.40 -4.22
CA PHE A 126 -18.51 7.91 -3.30
C PHE A 126 -18.32 9.41 -3.09
N ALA A 127 -19.41 10.12 -2.85
CA ALA A 127 -19.34 11.43 -2.21
C ALA A 127 -18.77 11.29 -0.79
N HIS A 128 -18.32 12.40 -0.22
CA HIS A 128 -17.78 12.45 1.13
C HIS A 128 -18.74 11.89 2.21
N ASP A 129 -20.03 11.99 2.00
CA ASP A 129 -21.09 11.47 2.89
C ASP A 129 -21.42 9.97 2.69
N GLY A 130 -20.73 9.30 1.76
CA GLY A 130 -20.93 7.89 1.46
C GLY A 130 -21.98 7.59 0.40
N THR A 131 -22.51 8.61 -0.30
CA THR A 131 -23.42 8.40 -1.45
C THR A 131 -22.63 7.86 -2.63
N LEU A 132 -22.98 6.66 -3.16
CA LEU A 132 -22.35 6.09 -4.36
C LEU A 132 -22.67 6.95 -5.59
N GLU A 133 -21.66 7.48 -6.25
CA GLU A 133 -21.78 8.37 -7.43
C GLU A 133 -21.40 7.70 -8.74
N MET A 134 -20.40 6.81 -8.71
CA MET A 134 -19.86 6.17 -9.92
C MET A 134 -19.36 4.75 -9.63
N THR A 135 -19.43 3.92 -10.65
CA THR A 135 -18.85 2.58 -10.65
C THR A 135 -18.11 2.35 -11.96
N LEU A 136 -16.83 1.96 -11.90
CA LEU A 136 -16.04 1.48 -13.02
C LEU A 136 -15.95 -0.04 -12.96
N GLY A 137 -15.95 -0.71 -14.11
CA GLY A 137 -15.99 -2.16 -14.19
C GLY A 137 -17.41 -2.73 -14.16
N GLU A 138 -17.55 -4.02 -14.45
CA GLU A 138 -18.80 -4.76 -14.37
C GLU A 138 -18.74 -5.74 -13.20
N ARG A 139 -19.79 -5.75 -12.36
CA ARG A 139 -19.80 -6.50 -11.10
C ARG A 139 -19.59 -7.98 -11.31
N GLY A 140 -18.50 -8.51 -10.75
CA GLY A 140 -18.13 -9.92 -10.80
C GLY A 140 -17.63 -10.40 -12.17
N VAL A 141 -17.37 -9.48 -13.10
CA VAL A 141 -16.84 -9.80 -14.42
C VAL A 141 -15.39 -9.39 -14.49
N SER A 142 -14.51 -10.38 -14.40
CA SER A 142 -13.07 -10.17 -14.54
C SER A 142 -12.68 -10.03 -16.00
N GLY A 143 -11.70 -9.17 -16.29
CA GLY A 143 -11.17 -8.98 -17.64
C GLY A 143 -9.97 -8.06 -17.70
N SER A 144 -9.33 -8.00 -18.88
CA SER A 144 -8.14 -7.17 -19.12
C SER A 144 -8.32 -6.15 -20.24
N ASP A 145 -9.55 -5.95 -20.71
CA ASP A 145 -9.88 -4.95 -21.71
C ASP A 145 -9.99 -3.53 -21.08
N GLN A 146 -10.57 -2.59 -21.82
CA GLN A 146 -10.69 -1.19 -21.42
C GLN A 146 -11.84 -0.92 -20.42
N LYS A 147 -12.68 -1.92 -20.11
CA LYS A 147 -13.88 -1.79 -19.28
C LYS A 147 -13.86 -2.66 -18.03
N HIS A 148 -13.11 -3.75 -18.05
CA HIS A 148 -13.06 -4.73 -16.98
C HIS A 148 -11.74 -4.70 -16.25
N PHE A 149 -11.75 -5.09 -14.99
CA PHE A 149 -10.57 -5.23 -14.13
C PHE A 149 -10.30 -6.70 -13.82
N GLY A 150 -9.08 -6.97 -13.37
CA GLY A 150 -8.71 -8.23 -12.74
C GLY A 150 -8.29 -7.97 -11.31
N ARG A 151 -9.27 -7.82 -10.41
CA ARG A 151 -9.04 -7.57 -8.97
C ARG A 151 -8.20 -6.30 -8.74
N PRO A 152 -8.77 -5.11 -8.96
CA PRO A 152 -8.08 -3.82 -8.81
C PRO A 152 -7.65 -3.61 -7.35
N ALA A 153 -6.41 -3.13 -7.16
CA ALA A 153 -5.79 -3.03 -5.86
C ALA A 153 -5.88 -1.62 -5.26
N ASP A 154 -5.58 -0.57 -6.04
CA ASP A 154 -5.44 0.79 -5.51
C ASP A 154 -5.72 1.85 -6.58
N VAL A 155 -5.96 3.11 -6.16
CA VAL A 155 -6.31 4.25 -7.03
C VAL A 155 -5.50 5.48 -6.64
N ALA A 156 -5.07 6.27 -7.65
CA ALA A 156 -4.44 7.57 -7.43
C ALA A 156 -4.90 8.58 -8.49
N PHE A 157 -4.62 9.87 -8.28
CA PHE A 157 -5.16 10.94 -9.09
C PHE A 157 -4.09 11.94 -9.54
N ALA A 158 -4.26 12.49 -10.74
CA ALA A 158 -3.52 13.66 -11.22
C ALA A 158 -4.43 14.53 -12.09
N GLY A 159 -4.82 15.70 -11.60
CA GLY A 159 -5.82 16.54 -12.28
C GLY A 159 -7.09 15.75 -12.57
N GLU A 160 -7.48 15.68 -13.84
CA GLU A 160 -8.68 14.97 -14.30
C GLU A 160 -8.45 13.47 -14.56
N GLN A 161 -7.30 12.92 -14.19
CA GLN A 161 -6.95 11.53 -14.47
C GLN A 161 -7.02 10.66 -13.22
N VAL A 162 -7.54 9.45 -13.39
CA VAL A 162 -7.68 8.40 -12.39
C VAL A 162 -6.80 7.23 -12.79
N PHE A 163 -5.78 6.94 -12.00
CA PHE A 163 -4.84 5.85 -12.20
C PHE A 163 -5.20 4.68 -11.31
N ILE A 164 -5.36 3.50 -11.86
CA ILE A 164 -5.77 2.30 -11.12
C ILE A 164 -4.68 1.25 -11.26
N ALA A 165 -4.18 0.76 -10.13
CA ALA A 165 -3.34 -0.42 -10.04
C ALA A 165 -4.24 -1.66 -10.15
N ASP A 166 -4.30 -2.27 -11.32
CA ASP A 166 -5.09 -3.45 -11.59
C ASP A 166 -4.21 -4.70 -11.45
N GLY A 167 -4.03 -5.14 -10.20
CA GLY A 167 -2.87 -5.91 -9.79
C GLY A 167 -3.07 -7.39 -9.47
N TYR A 168 -4.15 -7.80 -8.79
CA TYR A 168 -4.28 -9.18 -8.30
C TYR A 168 -4.61 -10.22 -9.38
N GLY A 169 -5.36 -9.84 -10.41
CA GLY A 169 -5.69 -10.70 -11.54
C GLY A 169 -5.02 -10.24 -12.84
N ASN A 170 -4.68 -8.96 -12.93
CA ASN A 170 -3.93 -8.36 -14.01
C ASN A 170 -2.56 -7.83 -13.50
N SER A 171 -1.73 -7.37 -14.40
CA SER A 171 -0.40 -6.81 -14.08
C SER A 171 -0.24 -5.50 -14.84
N ARG A 172 -1.12 -4.52 -14.55
CA ARG A 172 -1.17 -3.26 -15.30
C ARG A 172 -1.53 -2.07 -14.42
N VAL A 173 -1.21 -0.88 -14.93
CA VAL A 173 -1.87 0.37 -14.57
C VAL A 173 -2.82 0.72 -15.70
N ILE A 174 -4.06 1.07 -15.38
CA ILE A 174 -5.08 1.53 -16.32
C ILE A 174 -5.56 2.91 -15.89
N VAL A 175 -5.77 3.80 -16.85
CA VAL A 175 -6.08 5.22 -16.60
C VAL A 175 -7.38 5.60 -17.27
N PHE A 176 -8.21 6.26 -16.50
CA PHE A 176 -9.49 6.85 -16.92
C PHE A 176 -9.48 8.36 -16.68
N ASP A 177 -10.45 9.07 -17.28
CA ASP A 177 -10.81 10.41 -16.79
C ASP A 177 -11.77 10.31 -15.59
N ARG A 178 -12.13 11.46 -14.99
CA ARG A 178 -13.03 11.52 -13.83
C ARG A 178 -14.48 11.15 -14.15
N GLU A 179 -14.87 11.14 -15.44
CA GLU A 179 -16.15 10.70 -15.97
C GLU A 179 -16.18 9.20 -16.24
N GLY A 180 -15.04 8.50 -16.14
CA GLY A 180 -14.92 7.05 -16.33
C GLY A 180 -14.65 6.63 -17.77
N HIS A 181 -14.17 7.52 -18.65
CA HIS A 181 -13.75 7.15 -19.98
C HIS A 181 -12.29 6.68 -19.97
N TYR A 182 -12.05 5.53 -20.61
CA TYR A 182 -10.69 4.98 -20.75
C TYR A 182 -9.76 5.92 -21.52
N LEU A 183 -8.57 6.13 -20.99
CA LEU A 183 -7.54 6.95 -21.63
C LEU A 183 -6.38 6.10 -22.16
N ARG A 184 -5.77 5.26 -21.32
CA ARG A 184 -4.60 4.42 -21.65
C ARG A 184 -4.33 3.38 -20.59
N GLN A 185 -3.43 2.47 -20.89
CA GLN A 185 -2.90 1.51 -19.93
C GLN A 185 -1.46 1.11 -20.28
N TRP A 186 -0.73 0.60 -19.31
CA TRP A 186 0.60 0.01 -19.47
C TRP A 186 0.87 -1.06 -18.43
N GLY A 187 1.95 -1.80 -18.62
CA GLY A 187 2.33 -2.94 -17.78
C GLY A 187 1.93 -4.27 -18.40
N ARG A 188 2.64 -5.29 -17.98
CA ARG A 188 2.39 -6.70 -18.30
C ARG A 188 3.02 -7.56 -17.22
N GLU A 189 2.54 -8.77 -17.02
CA GLU A 189 3.11 -9.68 -16.06
C GLU A 189 4.59 -9.97 -16.34
N GLY A 190 5.41 -9.97 -15.28
CA GLY A 190 6.81 -10.37 -15.31
C GLY A 190 7.73 -9.56 -14.41
N ALA A 191 8.98 -10.07 -14.30
CA ALA A 191 10.04 -9.45 -13.50
C ALA A 191 11.00 -8.56 -14.33
N GLY A 192 10.92 -8.59 -15.67
CA GLY A 192 11.78 -7.81 -16.55
C GLY A 192 11.57 -6.30 -16.44
N LYS A 193 12.31 -5.54 -17.29
CA LYS A 193 12.24 -4.07 -17.30
C LYS A 193 10.82 -3.54 -17.49
N ASP A 194 10.05 -4.11 -18.42
CA ASP A 194 8.69 -3.69 -18.73
C ASP A 194 7.61 -4.47 -17.97
N GLY A 195 8.03 -5.45 -17.16
CA GLY A 195 7.12 -6.29 -16.38
C GLY A 195 6.76 -5.67 -15.04
N VAL A 196 5.60 -6.02 -14.53
CA VAL A 196 5.17 -5.82 -13.15
C VAL A 196 4.55 -7.13 -12.62
N ALA A 197 4.66 -7.37 -11.33
CA ALA A 197 4.05 -8.52 -10.68
C ALA A 197 3.29 -8.04 -9.46
N LEU A 198 1.99 -8.01 -9.60
CA LEU A 198 1.06 -7.50 -8.62
C LEU A 198 1.35 -6.02 -8.25
N PRO A 199 1.03 -5.05 -9.16
CA PRO A 199 0.98 -3.64 -8.78
C PRO A 199 -0.06 -3.45 -7.67
N HIS A 200 0.43 -3.28 -6.43
CA HIS A 200 -0.40 -3.33 -5.23
C HIS A 200 -0.86 -1.95 -4.76
N SER A 201 0.00 -0.96 -4.88
CA SER A 201 -0.32 0.42 -4.57
C SER A 201 0.19 1.35 -5.66
N ILE A 202 -0.49 2.48 -5.82
CA ILE A 202 -0.16 3.50 -6.80
C ILE A 202 -0.31 4.89 -6.17
N ALA A 203 0.60 5.79 -6.51
CA ALA A 203 0.53 7.20 -6.13
C ALA A 203 1.02 8.07 -7.27
N VAL A 204 0.52 9.31 -7.36
CA VAL A 204 0.93 10.26 -8.40
C VAL A 204 1.28 11.58 -7.75
N GLU A 205 2.45 12.12 -8.08
CA GLU A 205 2.89 13.44 -7.63
C GLU A 205 3.93 14.01 -8.61
N GLY A 206 3.81 15.30 -8.93
CA GLY A 206 4.80 16.02 -9.73
C GLY A 206 5.05 15.42 -11.11
N GLY A 207 4.04 14.87 -11.79
CA GLY A 207 4.13 14.22 -13.09
C GLY A 207 4.74 12.81 -13.05
N ARG A 208 4.90 12.23 -11.87
CA ARG A 208 5.46 10.89 -11.64
C ARG A 208 4.42 9.96 -11.05
N VAL A 209 4.32 8.75 -11.59
CA VAL A 209 3.45 7.67 -11.13
C VAL A 209 4.31 6.62 -10.44
N TYR A 210 4.14 6.49 -9.14
CA TYR A 210 4.84 5.52 -8.29
C TYR A 210 3.99 4.26 -8.17
N VAL A 211 4.56 3.11 -8.46
CA VAL A 211 3.85 1.81 -8.42
C VAL A 211 4.62 0.83 -7.54
N SER A 212 3.98 0.32 -6.52
CA SER A 212 4.49 -0.82 -5.74
C SER A 212 4.40 -2.09 -6.57
N ASP A 213 5.51 -2.47 -7.23
CA ASP A 213 5.65 -3.73 -7.96
C ASP A 213 5.98 -4.84 -6.94
N ARG A 214 4.93 -5.22 -6.17
CA ARG A 214 5.05 -5.91 -4.87
C ARG A 214 5.81 -7.22 -4.96
N GLU A 215 5.42 -8.12 -5.83
CA GLU A 215 6.03 -9.45 -5.89
C GLU A 215 7.41 -9.45 -6.56
N ASN A 216 7.81 -8.33 -7.18
CA ASN A 216 9.18 -8.09 -7.64
C ASN A 216 10.06 -7.35 -6.63
N ALA A 217 9.55 -7.04 -5.42
CA ALA A 217 10.24 -6.30 -4.36
C ALA A 217 10.91 -5.01 -4.88
N ARG A 218 10.11 -4.14 -5.51
CA ARG A 218 10.61 -2.87 -6.07
C ARG A 218 9.49 -1.83 -6.22
N ILE A 219 9.89 -0.56 -6.26
CA ILE A 219 9.05 0.55 -6.70
C ILE A 219 9.42 0.90 -8.14
N LYS A 220 8.43 1.00 -9.01
CA LYS A 220 8.59 1.51 -10.37
C LYS A 220 8.00 2.90 -10.46
N ILE A 221 8.74 3.80 -11.09
CA ILE A 221 8.34 5.19 -11.30
C ILE A 221 8.17 5.41 -12.80
N TYR A 222 6.98 5.83 -13.20
CA TYR A 222 6.62 6.14 -14.57
C TYR A 222 6.30 7.62 -14.74
N SER A 223 6.32 8.12 -15.97
CA SER A 223 5.61 9.34 -16.31
C SER A 223 4.09 9.09 -16.31
N GLU A 224 3.29 10.13 -16.26
CA GLU A 224 1.83 9.99 -16.42
C GLU A 224 1.44 9.37 -17.78
N ALA A 225 2.29 9.47 -18.81
CA ALA A 225 2.10 8.79 -20.09
C ALA A 225 2.39 7.28 -20.06
N GLY A 226 2.94 6.75 -18.95
CA GLY A 226 3.30 5.35 -18.79
C GLY A 226 4.72 4.99 -19.21
N GLU A 227 5.58 5.97 -19.45
CA GLU A 227 7.01 5.73 -19.74
C GLU A 227 7.77 5.42 -18.45
N LEU A 228 8.50 4.31 -18.40
CA LEU A 228 9.31 3.94 -17.25
C LEU A 228 10.50 4.90 -17.09
N LEU A 229 10.50 5.64 -15.99
CA LEU A 229 11.55 6.61 -15.63
C LEU A 229 12.62 5.96 -14.74
N GLU A 230 12.21 5.19 -13.72
CA GLU A 230 13.11 4.66 -12.72
C GLU A 230 12.58 3.35 -12.12
N THR A 231 13.49 2.54 -11.56
CA THR A 231 13.16 1.35 -10.79
C THR A 231 14.05 1.28 -9.57
N ILE A 232 13.45 1.21 -8.38
CA ILE A 232 14.15 1.18 -7.09
C ILE A 232 13.84 -0.15 -6.40
N ALA A 233 14.87 -0.98 -6.21
CA ALA A 233 14.72 -2.24 -5.48
C ALA A 233 14.49 -1.98 -3.99
N THR A 234 13.59 -2.73 -3.39
CA THR A 234 13.30 -2.69 -1.96
C THR A 234 13.79 -3.97 -1.27
N PRO A 235 14.26 -3.90 -0.02
CA PRO A 235 14.70 -5.08 0.72
C PRO A 235 13.59 -6.08 1.05
N GLY A 236 12.35 -5.60 1.14
CA GLY A 236 11.14 -6.38 1.36
C GLY A 236 10.09 -6.09 0.29
N TYR A 237 8.92 -6.65 0.47
CA TYR A 237 7.80 -6.49 -0.46
C TYR A 237 7.03 -5.20 -0.15
N PRO A 238 7.04 -4.19 -1.04
CA PRO A 238 6.34 -2.93 -0.82
C PRO A 238 4.83 -3.10 -1.02
N TYR A 239 4.06 -2.89 0.03
CA TYR A 239 2.61 -2.91 -0.02
C TYR A 239 2.03 -1.55 -0.39
N ALA A 240 2.66 -0.47 0.06
CA ALA A 240 2.20 0.88 -0.28
C ALA A 240 3.37 1.82 -0.59
N VAL A 241 3.07 2.87 -1.37
CA VAL A 241 3.97 3.97 -1.71
C VAL A 241 3.22 5.29 -1.63
N LYS A 242 3.81 6.30 -0.99
CA LYS A 242 3.26 7.67 -0.92
C LYS A 242 4.36 8.68 -1.24
N PRO A 243 4.12 9.65 -2.11
CA PRO A 243 5.04 10.77 -2.34
C PRO A 243 5.20 11.62 -1.07
N LEU A 244 6.31 12.35 -0.98
CA LEU A 244 6.57 13.30 0.10
C LEU A 244 6.56 14.71 -0.46
N GLU A 245 5.94 15.66 0.23
CA GLU A 245 5.83 17.07 -0.19
C GLU A 245 7.17 17.74 -0.50
N GLN A 246 8.23 17.33 0.19
CA GLN A 246 9.58 17.86 -0.01
C GLN A 246 10.35 17.17 -1.13
N GLY A 247 9.65 16.35 -1.93
CA GLY A 247 10.22 15.48 -2.95
C GLY A 247 10.71 14.15 -2.38
N GLY A 248 10.84 13.15 -3.27
CA GLY A 248 11.05 11.76 -2.88
C GLY A 248 9.73 11.05 -2.54
N PHE A 249 9.82 9.94 -1.83
CA PHE A 249 8.65 9.14 -1.47
C PHE A 249 8.92 8.27 -0.24
N ALA A 250 7.85 7.79 0.37
CA ALA A 250 7.89 6.75 1.39
C ALA A 250 7.35 5.44 0.82
N SER A 251 7.93 4.30 1.22
CA SER A 251 7.38 2.97 0.97
C SER A 251 7.10 2.25 2.28
N LEU A 252 6.00 1.47 2.32
CA LEU A 252 5.67 0.58 3.42
C LEU A 252 5.90 -0.86 2.98
N GLU A 253 6.83 -1.55 3.62
CA GLU A 253 7.08 -2.97 3.40
C GLU A 253 6.39 -3.79 4.49
N ALA A 254 5.37 -4.56 4.11
CA ALA A 254 4.60 -5.40 5.03
C ALA A 254 5.14 -6.81 5.17
N ARG A 255 6.01 -7.22 4.27
CA ARG A 255 6.66 -8.54 4.24
C ARG A 255 8.15 -8.37 3.96
N ASP A 256 9.00 -9.05 4.72
CA ASP A 256 10.44 -9.06 4.43
C ASP A 256 10.81 -10.17 3.42
N ALA A 257 12.10 -10.24 3.04
CA ALA A 257 12.62 -11.24 2.11
C ALA A 257 12.53 -12.69 2.64
N GLN A 258 12.23 -12.88 3.91
CA GLN A 258 11.97 -14.18 4.54
C GLN A 258 10.47 -14.44 4.75
N ASP A 259 9.62 -13.65 4.09
CA ASP A 259 8.15 -13.76 4.15
C ASP A 259 7.55 -13.53 5.54
N ARG A 260 8.23 -12.77 6.41
CA ARG A 260 7.74 -12.42 7.75
C ARG A 260 6.97 -11.12 7.68
N ASN A 261 5.80 -11.08 8.29
CA ASN A 261 4.97 -9.89 8.37
C ASN A 261 5.62 -8.77 9.19
N GLY A 262 5.28 -7.52 8.88
CA GLY A 262 5.80 -6.35 9.55
C GLY A 262 5.19 -5.04 9.04
N ALA A 263 5.80 -3.94 9.45
CA ALA A 263 5.51 -2.59 8.95
C ALA A 263 6.81 -1.79 8.98
N ILE A 264 7.58 -1.87 7.91
CA ILE A 264 8.83 -1.14 7.76
C ILE A 264 8.60 0.02 6.79
N VAL A 265 8.72 1.23 7.28
CA VAL A 265 8.61 2.45 6.47
C VAL A 265 10.01 2.89 6.05
N ARG A 266 10.19 3.12 4.74
CA ARG A 266 11.43 3.65 4.18
C ARG A 266 11.17 4.98 3.50
N LEU A 267 12.00 5.95 3.82
CA LEU A 267 12.00 7.26 3.17
C LEU A 267 13.08 7.28 2.10
N TRP A 268 12.71 7.68 0.91
CA TRP A 268 13.56 7.73 -0.26
C TRP A 268 13.63 9.18 -0.76
N ARG A 269 14.83 9.63 -1.08
CA ARG A 269 15.05 10.92 -1.73
C ARG A 269 14.55 10.90 -3.17
N SER A 270 14.40 12.07 -3.75
CA SER A 270 14.03 12.25 -5.16
C SER A 270 15.04 11.63 -6.15
N ASP A 271 16.28 11.37 -5.72
CA ASP A 271 17.32 10.70 -6.49
C ASP A 271 17.35 9.16 -6.28
N GLY A 272 16.32 8.61 -5.63
CA GLY A 272 16.17 7.17 -5.37
C GLY A 272 17.04 6.62 -4.24
N ARG A 273 17.80 7.46 -3.53
CA ARG A 273 18.62 7.01 -2.38
C ARG A 273 17.79 6.85 -1.14
N LEU A 274 18.03 5.76 -0.41
CA LEU A 274 17.44 5.56 0.92
C LEU A 274 17.95 6.61 1.89
N GLU A 275 17.03 7.30 2.55
CA GLU A 275 17.34 8.33 3.55
C GLU A 275 17.14 7.83 4.98
N ARG A 276 16.02 7.15 5.23
CA ARG A 276 15.67 6.69 6.59
C ARG A 276 14.89 5.38 6.53
N VAL A 277 15.00 4.61 7.59
CA VAL A 277 14.20 3.40 7.82
C VAL A 277 13.58 3.48 9.21
N LEU A 278 12.30 3.15 9.33
CA LEU A 278 11.56 3.12 10.59
C LEU A 278 10.85 1.76 10.72
N ASP A 279 10.96 1.16 11.89
CA ASP A 279 10.16 0.00 12.28
C ASP A 279 8.90 0.49 12.98
N ALA A 280 7.79 0.49 12.26
CA ALA A 280 6.49 0.97 12.72
C ALA A 280 5.54 -0.17 13.14
N ARG A 281 6.08 -1.34 13.52
CA ARG A 281 5.25 -2.43 14.03
C ARG A 281 4.62 -2.05 15.36
N GLY A 282 3.33 -2.35 15.51
CA GLY A 282 2.61 -2.24 16.78
C GLY A 282 2.92 -3.40 17.75
N PRO A 283 2.22 -3.46 18.88
CA PRO A 283 2.27 -4.60 19.79
C PRO A 283 1.61 -5.84 19.15
N GLY A 284 2.20 -7.03 19.35
CA GLY A 284 1.71 -8.28 18.76
C GLY A 284 2.00 -8.41 17.26
N GLU A 285 1.13 -9.12 16.56
CA GLU A 285 1.24 -9.29 15.11
C GLU A 285 0.93 -7.98 14.40
N THR A 286 1.66 -7.70 13.33
CA THR A 286 1.53 -6.51 12.51
C THR A 286 1.80 -6.85 11.06
N LYS A 287 0.91 -6.39 10.18
CA LYS A 287 1.12 -6.39 8.74
C LYS A 287 0.56 -5.10 8.16
N GLY A 288 1.44 -4.12 7.96
CA GLY A 288 1.06 -2.84 7.39
C GLY A 288 0.63 -3.00 5.93
N HIS A 289 -0.62 -2.71 5.64
CA HIS A 289 -1.18 -2.95 4.31
C HIS A 289 -1.19 -1.69 3.45
N ASP A 290 -1.52 -0.55 4.05
CA ASP A 290 -1.52 0.77 3.43
C ASP A 290 -1.13 1.83 4.47
N PHE A 291 -0.80 3.05 4.05
CA PHE A 291 -0.51 4.14 4.96
C PHE A 291 -0.81 5.50 4.35
N ALA A 292 -1.07 6.48 5.21
CA ALA A 292 -1.22 7.88 4.85
C ALA A 292 -0.28 8.74 5.70
N ILE A 293 0.07 9.92 5.19
CA ILE A 293 0.94 10.89 5.86
C ILE A 293 0.21 12.24 5.87
N ALA A 294 -0.07 12.76 7.06
CA ALA A 294 -0.65 14.09 7.21
C ALA A 294 0.41 15.20 7.01
N GLU A 295 -0.03 16.41 6.71
CA GLU A 295 0.82 17.60 6.54
C GLU A 295 1.74 17.88 7.75
N ASP A 296 1.29 17.55 8.98
CA ASP A 296 2.08 17.70 10.20
C ASP A 296 3.11 16.60 10.41
N GLY A 297 3.18 15.61 9.49
CA GLY A 297 4.09 14.46 9.54
C GLY A 297 3.55 13.29 10.36
N THR A 298 2.33 13.37 10.90
CA THR A 298 1.66 12.21 11.50
C THR A 298 1.38 11.18 10.43
N SER A 299 1.79 9.94 10.66
CA SER A 299 1.57 8.82 9.75
C SER A 299 0.58 7.84 10.34
N TYR A 300 -0.28 7.30 9.49
CA TYR A 300 -1.32 6.31 9.82
C TYR A 300 -1.06 5.05 8.99
N ILE A 301 -0.99 3.89 9.62
CA ILE A 301 -0.85 2.60 8.93
C ILE A 301 -2.09 1.76 9.16
N ALA A 302 -2.68 1.28 8.08
CA ALA A 302 -3.69 0.23 8.10
C ALA A 302 -3.00 -1.11 8.42
N ASP A 303 -3.17 -1.62 9.65
CA ASP A 303 -2.60 -2.87 10.13
C ASP A 303 -3.62 -4.00 9.98
N VAL A 304 -3.52 -4.76 8.90
CA VAL A 304 -4.51 -5.78 8.54
C VAL A 304 -4.51 -6.98 9.47
N GLU A 305 -3.36 -7.38 10.01
CA GLU A 305 -3.25 -8.49 10.97
C GLU A 305 -3.57 -8.04 12.41
N GLY A 306 -3.16 -6.81 12.75
CA GLY A 306 -3.47 -6.22 14.06
C GLY A 306 -4.89 -5.71 14.19
N LEU A 307 -5.68 -5.67 13.11
CA LEU A 307 -7.06 -5.17 13.05
C LEU A 307 -7.17 -3.75 13.62
N ARG A 308 -6.30 -2.83 13.20
CA ARG A 308 -6.19 -1.48 13.78
C ARG A 308 -5.54 -0.49 12.84
N VAL A 309 -5.58 0.78 13.24
CA VAL A 309 -4.74 1.83 12.68
C VAL A 309 -3.59 2.10 13.66
N LEU A 310 -2.36 2.10 13.16
CA LEU A 310 -1.17 2.50 13.91
C LEU A 310 -0.83 3.93 13.55
N THR A 311 -0.55 4.78 14.55
CA THR A 311 -0.09 6.15 14.29
C THR A 311 1.30 6.40 14.87
N PHE A 312 2.09 7.21 14.19
CA PHE A 312 3.43 7.61 14.64
C PHE A 312 3.88 8.88 13.90
N ALA A 313 4.87 9.58 14.44
CA ALA A 313 5.50 10.69 13.74
C ALA A 313 6.54 10.17 12.74
N LEU A 314 6.44 10.55 11.48
CA LEU A 314 7.43 10.19 10.45
C LEU A 314 8.81 10.81 10.75
N ASP A 315 8.81 12.02 11.30
CA ASP A 315 9.99 12.69 11.83
C ASP A 315 9.78 13.09 13.30
N PRO A 316 10.30 12.30 14.26
CA PRO A 316 10.11 12.58 15.69
C PRO A 316 10.86 13.83 16.18
N SER A 317 11.59 14.53 15.31
CA SER A 317 12.28 15.80 15.63
C SER A 317 11.48 17.05 15.29
N ARG A 318 10.30 16.89 14.74
CA ARG A 318 9.36 17.99 14.42
C ARG A 318 8.30 18.17 15.48
#